data_85db4d513061628b908d62aebf0c025f
#
_entry.id   85db4d513061628b908d62aebf0c025f
#
_cell.length_a   1.000
_cell.length_b   1.000
_cell.length_c   1.000
_cell.angle_alpha   90.00
_cell.angle_beta   90.00
_cell.angle_gamma   90.00
#
_symmetry.space_group_name_H-M   'P 1'
#
loop_
_entity.id
_entity.type
_entity.pdbx_description
1 polymer ?
#
loop_
_entity_poly.entity_id
_entity_poly.type
_entity_poly.pdbx_seq_one_letter_code
_entity_poly.pdbx_strand_id
1 'polypeptide(L)'
;MIKQAVILVGGLGTRLGVLTKHIPKPMLKVNGKPFAFYLVKKLKRQGIKNIIFSTGYYADQFVDYFGDGSDFGVNIVCIEEPNALGTGGAIKFLKSYLDEEFIVMNGDSLFDINYVDLYSLLTKESNSLVAMALRATSSSYRYGGVMFDGILVTDFTEKDCQNSSTYINGGVYVMKKKTLNFLPKGVSSLEKDLFPSLALKKKLLGKSFTDYFIDIGIPEDFKRIQRELPELIKNQHII
;
A
#
# COMPACT_ATOMS: atom_id res chain seq x y z
N MET A 1 -2.75 -17.36 -9.63
CA MET A 1 -1.77 -16.73 -8.71
C MET A 1 -1.57 -15.30 -9.16
N ILE A 2 -1.68 -14.32 -8.26
CA ILE A 2 -1.54 -12.89 -8.55
C ILE A 2 -0.10 -12.57 -9.00
N LYS A 3 0.07 -11.73 -10.02
CA LYS A 3 1.38 -11.46 -10.64
C LYS A 3 1.75 -9.97 -10.69
N GLN A 4 0.77 -9.10 -10.46
CA GLN A 4 0.91 -7.66 -10.60
C GLN A 4 0.70 -6.93 -9.29
N ALA A 5 1.49 -5.88 -9.06
CA ALA A 5 1.30 -4.94 -7.96
C ALA A 5 1.37 -3.49 -8.45
N VAL A 6 0.59 -2.64 -7.82
CA VAL A 6 0.67 -1.18 -7.92
C VAL A 6 1.21 -0.63 -6.61
N ILE A 7 2.25 0.16 -6.66
CA ILE A 7 2.78 0.91 -5.52
C ILE A 7 2.39 2.37 -5.68
N LEU A 8 1.57 2.89 -4.75
CA LEU A 8 1.12 4.27 -4.74
C LEU A 8 2.22 5.17 -4.17
N VAL A 9 2.86 5.97 -5.01
CA VAL A 9 4.01 6.80 -4.65
C VAL A 9 3.83 8.29 -5.00
N GLY A 10 2.68 8.71 -5.52
CA GLY A 10 2.38 10.09 -5.94
C GLY A 10 2.15 11.10 -4.82
N GLY A 11 2.20 10.69 -3.55
CA GLY A 11 1.94 11.56 -2.40
C GLY A 11 3.08 12.55 -2.10
N LEU A 12 2.73 13.79 -1.76
CA LEU A 12 3.69 14.88 -1.48
C LEU A 12 4.52 14.71 -0.20
N GLY A 13 4.14 13.82 0.72
CA GLY A 13 4.91 13.51 1.92
C GLY A 13 5.11 14.66 2.93
N THR A 14 4.24 15.66 2.95
CA THR A 14 4.39 16.95 3.66
C THR A 14 4.72 16.84 5.15
N ARG A 15 4.31 15.77 5.83
CA ARG A 15 4.57 15.54 7.26
C ARG A 15 6.05 15.32 7.61
N LEU A 16 6.88 14.96 6.65
CA LEU A 16 8.33 14.81 6.81
C LEU A 16 9.10 16.12 6.56
N GLY A 17 8.41 17.20 6.20
CA GLY A 17 8.95 18.54 6.07
C GLY A 17 10.14 18.61 5.12
N VAL A 18 11.29 19.04 5.62
CA VAL A 18 12.51 19.26 4.82
C VAL A 18 13.00 17.99 4.11
N LEU A 19 12.78 16.80 4.69
CA LEU A 19 13.24 15.53 4.12
C LEU A 19 12.60 15.21 2.77
N THR A 20 11.38 15.68 2.54
CA THR A 20 10.61 15.40 1.31
C THR A 20 10.49 16.60 0.38
N LYS A 21 11.25 17.67 0.63
CA LYS A 21 11.18 18.88 -0.20
C LYS A 21 11.59 18.64 -1.66
N HIS A 22 12.56 17.75 -1.89
CA HIS A 22 13.13 17.45 -3.22
C HIS A 22 13.20 15.97 -3.54
N ILE A 23 12.68 15.11 -2.64
CA ILE A 23 12.74 13.65 -2.78
C ILE A 23 11.37 13.10 -2.37
N PRO A 24 10.69 12.31 -3.21
CA PRO A 24 9.44 11.67 -2.80
C PRO A 24 9.70 10.72 -1.63
N LYS A 25 8.75 10.65 -0.71
CA LYS A 25 8.88 9.87 0.53
C LYS A 25 9.40 8.43 0.31
N PRO A 26 8.91 7.65 -0.67
CA PRO A 26 9.40 6.30 -0.92
C PRO A 26 10.85 6.24 -1.44
N MET A 27 11.40 7.36 -1.90
CA MET A 27 12.79 7.46 -2.35
C MET A 27 13.76 7.88 -1.23
N LEU A 28 13.26 8.20 -0.04
CA LEU A 28 14.12 8.43 1.13
C LEU A 28 14.95 7.19 1.44
N LYS A 29 16.25 7.40 1.64
CA LYS A 29 17.18 6.29 1.85
C LYS A 29 17.08 5.70 3.26
N VAL A 30 16.92 4.39 3.33
CA VAL A 30 17.03 3.56 4.54
C VAL A 30 18.15 2.57 4.29
N ASN A 31 19.14 2.51 5.17
CA ASN A 31 20.31 1.66 5.00
C ASN A 31 20.94 1.79 3.58
N GLY A 32 21.07 3.03 3.10
CA GLY A 32 21.72 3.36 1.81
C GLY A 32 20.87 3.09 0.55
N LYS A 33 19.67 2.51 0.66
CA LYS A 33 18.77 2.23 -0.46
C LYS A 33 17.44 2.99 -0.29
N PRO A 34 16.76 3.40 -1.39
CA PRO A 34 15.41 3.95 -1.29
C PRO A 34 14.45 3.03 -0.53
N PHE A 35 13.53 3.57 0.23
CA PHE A 35 12.52 2.75 0.91
C PHE A 35 11.73 1.87 -0.07
N ALA A 36 11.37 2.40 -1.24
CA ALA A 36 10.69 1.66 -2.31
C ALA A 36 11.48 0.42 -2.78
N PHE A 37 12.81 0.41 -2.69
CA PHE A 37 13.62 -0.76 -3.00
C PHE A 37 13.20 -1.98 -2.16
N TYR A 38 12.90 -1.79 -0.89
CA TYR A 38 12.50 -2.88 0.01
C TYR A 38 11.10 -3.40 -0.34
N LEU A 39 10.21 -2.53 -0.80
CA LEU A 39 8.89 -2.94 -1.30
C LEU A 39 9.01 -3.80 -2.57
N VAL A 40 9.86 -3.39 -3.52
CA VAL A 40 10.14 -4.16 -4.74
C VAL A 40 10.76 -5.52 -4.41
N LYS A 41 11.74 -5.57 -3.50
CA LYS A 41 12.37 -6.84 -3.06
C LYS A 41 11.36 -7.78 -2.43
N LYS A 42 10.48 -7.25 -1.57
CA LYS A 42 9.42 -8.05 -0.95
C LYS A 42 8.44 -8.61 -1.98
N LEU A 43 7.99 -7.80 -2.92
CA LEU A 43 7.12 -8.25 -4.02
C LEU A 43 7.78 -9.38 -4.83
N LYS A 44 9.04 -9.17 -5.24
CA LYS A 44 9.82 -10.18 -5.98
C LYS A 44 9.91 -11.49 -5.20
N ARG A 45 10.26 -11.44 -3.90
CA ARG A 45 10.37 -12.64 -3.05
C ARG A 45 9.09 -13.45 -3.01
N GLN A 46 7.93 -12.79 -3.10
CA GLN A 46 6.62 -13.45 -3.13
C GLN A 46 6.12 -13.78 -4.54
N GLY A 47 6.99 -13.70 -5.55
CA GLY A 47 6.68 -14.09 -6.91
C GLY A 47 5.91 -13.05 -7.73
N ILE A 48 5.74 -11.83 -7.19
CA ILE A 48 5.13 -10.71 -7.91
C ILE A 48 6.20 -10.03 -8.75
N LYS A 49 6.08 -10.10 -10.06
CA LYS A 49 7.12 -9.60 -10.98
C LYS A 49 6.72 -8.38 -11.79
N ASN A 50 5.43 -8.13 -11.98
CA ASN A 50 4.96 -6.96 -12.72
C ASN A 50 4.58 -5.86 -11.72
N ILE A 51 5.34 -4.77 -11.70
CA ILE A 51 5.18 -3.70 -10.72
C ILE A 51 4.88 -2.40 -11.46
N ILE A 52 3.83 -1.71 -11.06
CA ILE A 52 3.52 -0.37 -11.52
C ILE A 52 3.77 0.60 -10.36
N PHE A 53 4.64 1.57 -10.57
CA PHE A 53 4.68 2.75 -9.72
C PHE A 53 3.67 3.77 -10.23
N SER A 54 2.64 4.06 -9.43
CA SER A 54 1.75 5.21 -9.65
C SER A 54 2.44 6.44 -9.11
N THR A 55 3.11 7.14 -9.99
CA THR A 55 3.93 8.29 -9.65
C THR A 55 3.16 9.59 -9.85
N GLY A 56 3.59 10.63 -9.16
CA GLY A 56 3.17 12.01 -9.39
C GLY A 56 4.42 12.88 -9.48
N TYR A 57 4.51 13.88 -8.64
CA TYR A 57 5.70 14.74 -8.57
C TYR A 57 6.99 13.92 -8.39
N TYR A 58 8.05 14.22 -9.15
CA TYR A 58 9.34 13.53 -9.14
C TYR A 58 9.30 12.10 -9.69
N ALA A 59 8.49 11.83 -10.71
CA ALA A 59 8.43 10.54 -11.41
C ALA A 59 9.80 10.11 -11.95
N ASP A 60 10.60 11.07 -12.44
CA ASP A 60 11.97 10.92 -12.93
C ASP A 60 12.88 10.17 -11.94
N GLN A 61 12.79 10.45 -10.64
CA GLN A 61 13.62 9.79 -9.62
C GLN A 61 13.32 8.29 -9.50
N PHE A 62 12.10 7.86 -9.78
CA PHE A 62 11.77 6.43 -9.83
C PHE A 62 12.31 5.79 -11.09
N VAL A 63 12.16 6.45 -12.25
CA VAL A 63 12.68 5.98 -13.54
C VAL A 63 14.21 5.86 -13.49
N ASP A 64 14.91 6.88 -12.97
CA ASP A 64 16.36 6.90 -12.86
C ASP A 64 16.91 5.80 -11.96
N TYR A 65 16.21 5.45 -10.87
CA TYR A 65 16.69 4.45 -9.93
C TYR A 65 16.29 3.02 -10.30
N PHE A 66 15.06 2.82 -10.78
CA PHE A 66 14.52 1.49 -11.01
C PHE A 66 14.56 1.03 -12.46
N GLY A 67 14.67 1.97 -13.42
CA GLY A 67 14.62 1.66 -14.85
C GLY A 67 13.37 0.86 -15.22
N ASP A 68 13.55 -0.17 -16.01
CA ASP A 68 12.52 -1.15 -16.38
C ASP A 68 12.38 -2.30 -15.36
N GLY A 69 13.19 -2.30 -14.29
CA GLY A 69 13.19 -3.30 -13.24
C GLY A 69 14.09 -4.53 -13.50
N SER A 70 14.73 -4.64 -14.65
CA SER A 70 15.56 -5.80 -15.04
C SER A 70 16.69 -6.05 -14.03
N ASP A 71 17.38 -5.01 -13.56
CA ASP A 71 18.44 -5.10 -12.55
C ASP A 71 17.95 -5.64 -11.20
N PHE A 72 16.66 -5.53 -10.93
CA PHE A 72 16.01 -6.05 -9.73
C PHE A 72 15.37 -7.43 -9.97
N GLY A 73 15.34 -7.90 -11.23
CA GLY A 73 14.71 -9.16 -11.64
C GLY A 73 13.17 -9.14 -11.57
N VAL A 74 12.60 -8.00 -11.91
CA VAL A 74 11.17 -7.71 -12.03
C VAL A 74 10.94 -6.84 -13.28
N ASN A 75 9.69 -6.65 -13.67
CA ASN A 75 9.28 -5.68 -14.70
C ASN A 75 8.66 -4.48 -14.00
N ILE A 76 9.19 -3.30 -14.22
CA ILE A 76 8.70 -2.06 -13.61
C ILE A 76 8.22 -1.10 -14.70
N VAL A 77 7.05 -0.51 -14.47
CA VAL A 77 6.54 0.61 -15.27
C VAL A 77 6.20 1.75 -14.33
N CYS A 78 6.75 2.92 -14.58
CA CYS A 78 6.39 4.15 -13.88
C CYS A 78 5.32 4.87 -14.70
N ILE A 79 4.15 5.10 -14.10
CA ILE A 79 3.04 5.82 -14.73
C ILE A 79 2.80 7.10 -13.95
N GLU A 80 3.05 8.23 -14.59
CA GLU A 80 2.87 9.55 -13.99
C GLU A 80 1.42 10.01 -14.12
N GLU A 81 0.84 10.44 -13.01
CA GLU A 81 -0.48 11.07 -12.96
C GLU A 81 -0.41 12.48 -13.53
N PRO A 82 -1.34 12.89 -14.41
CA PRO A 82 -1.34 14.24 -14.99
C PRO A 82 -1.58 15.34 -13.94
N ASN A 83 -2.22 14.99 -12.84
CA ASN A 83 -2.51 15.82 -11.67
C ASN A 83 -2.62 14.92 -10.44
N ALA A 84 -2.62 15.48 -9.24
CA ALA A 84 -2.86 14.74 -8.02
C ALA A 84 -4.29 14.17 -8.00
N LEU A 85 -4.46 12.90 -8.33
CA LEU A 85 -5.75 12.22 -8.44
C LEU A 85 -6.23 11.60 -7.11
N GLY A 86 -5.39 11.57 -6.08
CA GLY A 86 -5.64 10.82 -4.84
C GLY A 86 -5.55 9.31 -5.05
N THR A 87 -5.57 8.54 -3.96
CA THR A 87 -5.32 7.09 -4.01
C THR A 87 -6.31 6.32 -4.89
N GLY A 88 -7.60 6.69 -4.87
CA GLY A 88 -8.64 6.09 -5.69
C GLY A 88 -8.55 6.48 -7.16
N GLY A 89 -8.38 7.78 -7.43
CA GLY A 89 -8.24 8.31 -8.79
C GLY A 89 -7.00 7.77 -9.50
N ALA A 90 -5.89 7.64 -8.78
CA ALA A 90 -4.65 7.03 -9.25
C ALA A 90 -4.88 5.60 -9.77
N ILE A 91 -5.49 4.74 -8.96
CA ILE A 91 -5.81 3.36 -9.37
C ILE A 91 -6.79 3.35 -10.54
N LYS A 92 -7.77 4.24 -10.56
CA LYS A 92 -8.72 4.33 -11.68
C LYS A 92 -8.04 4.79 -12.98
N PHE A 93 -7.10 5.69 -12.91
CA PHE A 93 -6.28 6.15 -14.03
C PHE A 93 -5.48 5.01 -14.67
N LEU A 94 -4.98 4.10 -13.85
CA LEU A 94 -4.21 2.94 -14.30
C LEU A 94 -5.05 1.82 -14.95
N LYS A 95 -6.36 1.99 -15.16
CA LYS A 95 -7.29 0.94 -15.61
C LYS A 95 -6.79 0.10 -16.79
N SER A 96 -6.16 0.70 -17.80
CA SER A 96 -5.67 0.01 -19.01
C SER A 96 -4.43 -0.85 -18.76
N TYR A 97 -3.71 -0.61 -17.67
CA TYR A 97 -2.49 -1.30 -17.28
C TYR A 97 -2.72 -2.43 -16.27
N LEU A 98 -3.93 -2.50 -15.68
CA LEU A 98 -4.23 -3.42 -14.59
C LEU A 98 -4.70 -4.79 -15.10
N ASP A 99 -4.17 -5.84 -14.47
CA ASP A 99 -4.70 -7.20 -14.55
C ASP A 99 -6.10 -7.29 -13.91
N GLU A 100 -6.81 -8.41 -14.09
CA GLU A 100 -8.13 -8.62 -13.46
C GLU A 100 -8.06 -8.67 -11.93
N GLU A 101 -6.92 -9.10 -11.39
CA GLU A 101 -6.62 -9.11 -9.96
C GLU A 101 -5.19 -8.64 -9.73
N PHE A 102 -5.01 -7.70 -8.85
CA PHE A 102 -3.72 -7.07 -8.56
C PHE A 102 -3.59 -6.67 -7.09
N ILE A 103 -2.36 -6.52 -6.64
CA ILE A 103 -2.05 -5.95 -5.34
C ILE A 103 -1.98 -4.42 -5.48
N VAL A 104 -2.49 -3.70 -4.50
CA VAL A 104 -2.21 -2.28 -4.28
C VAL A 104 -1.52 -2.13 -2.93
N MET A 105 -0.47 -1.32 -2.89
CA MET A 105 0.20 -1.01 -1.64
C MET A 105 0.62 0.45 -1.56
N ASN A 106 0.59 0.98 -0.35
CA ASN A 106 1.09 2.31 -0.05
C ASN A 106 2.62 2.30 -0.16
N GLY A 107 3.20 3.27 -0.87
CA GLY A 107 4.64 3.36 -1.08
C GLY A 107 5.45 3.82 0.14
N ASP A 108 4.78 4.22 1.21
CA ASP A 108 5.38 4.68 2.46
C ASP A 108 5.21 3.71 3.64
N SER A 109 4.65 2.54 3.38
CA SER A 109 4.41 1.52 4.41
C SER A 109 5.03 0.19 4.01
N LEU A 110 5.70 -0.47 4.95
CA LEU A 110 6.19 -1.83 4.81
C LEU A 110 5.44 -2.72 5.79
N PHE A 111 4.67 -3.66 5.26
CA PHE A 111 3.96 -4.67 6.03
C PHE A 111 4.46 -6.05 5.60
N ASP A 112 5.11 -6.77 6.51
CA ASP A 112 5.79 -8.03 6.18
C ASP A 112 4.86 -9.24 6.22
N ILE A 113 3.76 -9.15 5.51
CA ILE A 113 2.75 -10.22 5.40
C ILE A 113 3.00 -11.13 4.19
N ASN A 114 2.37 -12.31 4.20
CA ASN A 114 2.26 -13.16 3.04
C ASN A 114 1.07 -12.73 2.17
N TYR A 115 1.33 -12.25 0.95
CA TYR A 115 0.28 -11.79 0.04
C TYR A 115 -0.61 -12.93 -0.47
N VAL A 116 -0.11 -14.19 -0.50
CA VAL A 116 -0.91 -15.35 -0.88
C VAL A 116 -2.08 -15.56 0.09
N ASP A 117 -1.86 -15.28 1.37
CA ASP A 117 -2.91 -15.38 2.39
C ASP A 117 -4.05 -14.39 2.17
N LEU A 118 -3.69 -13.16 1.80
CA LEU A 118 -4.66 -12.11 1.50
C LEU A 118 -5.39 -12.41 0.18
N TYR A 119 -4.66 -12.88 -0.83
CA TYR A 119 -5.22 -13.28 -2.11
C TYR A 119 -6.19 -14.47 -1.96
N SER A 120 -5.81 -15.48 -1.17
CA SER A 120 -6.65 -16.65 -0.90
C SER A 120 -7.97 -16.28 -0.23
N LEU A 121 -7.97 -15.27 0.66
CA LEU A 121 -9.19 -14.76 1.25
C LEU A 121 -10.12 -14.18 0.18
N LEU A 122 -9.60 -13.35 -0.74
CA LEU A 122 -10.42 -12.74 -1.80
C LEU A 122 -10.97 -13.75 -2.80
N THR A 123 -10.21 -14.81 -3.11
CA THR A 123 -10.63 -15.83 -4.07
C THR A 123 -11.70 -16.77 -3.54
N LYS A 124 -11.70 -17.04 -2.22
CA LYS A 124 -12.74 -17.84 -1.56
C LYS A 124 -14.09 -17.13 -1.51
N GLU A 125 -14.10 -15.80 -1.48
CA GLU A 125 -15.28 -14.95 -1.37
C GLU A 125 -15.62 -14.32 -2.72
N SER A 126 -16.33 -15.04 -3.58
CA SER A 126 -16.60 -14.64 -4.98
C SER A 126 -17.28 -13.28 -5.13
N ASN A 127 -18.16 -12.91 -4.19
CA ASN A 127 -18.90 -11.64 -4.19
C ASN A 127 -18.06 -10.45 -3.73
N SER A 128 -16.92 -10.69 -3.10
CA SER A 128 -16.05 -9.63 -2.58
C SER A 128 -15.14 -9.07 -3.69
N LEU A 129 -14.76 -7.82 -3.52
CA LEU A 129 -14.00 -7.07 -4.52
C LEU A 129 -12.60 -6.68 -4.03
N VAL A 130 -12.43 -6.53 -2.72
CA VAL A 130 -11.17 -6.15 -2.09
C VAL A 130 -10.95 -6.98 -0.84
N ALA A 131 -9.71 -7.43 -0.64
CA ALA A 131 -9.21 -7.91 0.64
C ALA A 131 -8.13 -6.96 1.16
N MET A 132 -8.30 -6.47 2.37
CA MET A 132 -7.45 -5.50 3.06
C MET A 132 -6.62 -6.17 4.15
N ALA A 133 -5.33 -5.93 4.17
CA ALA A 133 -4.48 -6.30 5.29
C ALA A 133 -4.70 -5.35 6.46
N LEU A 134 -5.03 -5.91 7.61
CA LEU A 134 -5.26 -5.19 8.86
C LEU A 134 -4.08 -5.42 9.81
N ARG A 135 -3.54 -4.35 10.38
CA ARG A 135 -2.51 -4.42 11.41
C ARG A 135 -3.17 -4.35 12.78
N ALA A 136 -2.95 -5.37 13.62
CA ALA A 136 -3.30 -5.30 15.02
C ALA A 136 -2.41 -4.26 15.74
N THR A 137 -3.04 -3.38 16.53
CA THR A 137 -2.33 -2.31 17.25
C THR A 137 -3.00 -2.00 18.57
N SER A 138 -2.20 -1.60 19.56
CA SER A 138 -2.71 -1.05 20.82
C SER A 138 -3.01 0.46 20.73
N SER A 139 -2.73 1.10 19.57
CA SER A 139 -2.77 2.56 19.41
C SER A 139 -3.26 2.94 18.02
N SER A 140 -4.57 2.87 17.81
CA SER A 140 -5.19 3.16 16.50
C SER A 140 -5.43 4.66 16.23
N TYR A 141 -5.39 5.52 17.26
CA TYR A 141 -5.73 6.94 17.13
C TYR A 141 -4.93 7.70 16.06
N ARG A 142 -3.70 7.28 15.76
CA ARG A 142 -2.87 7.91 14.71
C ARG A 142 -3.31 7.60 13.28
N TYR A 143 -3.93 6.45 13.07
CA TYR A 143 -4.17 5.90 11.72
C TYR A 143 -5.64 5.89 11.32
N GLY A 144 -6.54 6.04 12.29
CA GLY A 144 -7.93 5.65 12.15
C GLY A 144 -8.10 4.14 12.30
N GLY A 145 -9.21 3.73 12.91
CA GLY A 145 -9.47 2.33 13.18
C GLY A 145 -10.24 1.65 12.05
N VAL A 146 -10.13 0.33 11.99
CA VAL A 146 -10.96 -0.51 11.13
C VAL A 146 -11.73 -1.49 12.01
N MET A 147 -13.04 -1.52 11.84
CA MET A 147 -13.92 -2.51 12.49
C MET A 147 -14.20 -3.63 11.48
N PHE A 148 -14.08 -4.87 11.92
CA PHE A 148 -14.46 -6.00 11.08
C PHE A 148 -15.04 -7.13 11.95
N ASP A 149 -15.95 -7.89 11.35
CA ASP A 149 -16.59 -9.04 11.94
C ASP A 149 -16.31 -10.30 11.11
N GLY A 150 -15.69 -11.29 11.73
CA GLY A 150 -15.18 -12.46 11.05
C GLY A 150 -14.14 -12.10 9.97
N ILE A 151 -14.58 -11.94 8.73
CA ILE A 151 -13.75 -11.55 7.59
C ILE A 151 -14.27 -10.29 6.88
N LEU A 152 -15.42 -9.75 7.27
CA LEU A 152 -16.01 -8.56 6.64
C LEU A 152 -15.58 -7.30 7.37
N VAL A 153 -15.03 -6.34 6.65
CA VAL A 153 -14.86 -4.98 7.17
C VAL A 153 -16.25 -4.34 7.24
N THR A 154 -16.60 -3.85 8.41
CA THR A 154 -17.93 -3.30 8.69
C THR A 154 -17.93 -1.79 8.76
N ASP A 155 -16.86 -1.18 9.29
CA ASP A 155 -16.81 0.27 9.47
C ASP A 155 -15.36 0.77 9.63
N PHE A 156 -15.21 2.10 9.57
CA PHE A 156 -13.97 2.83 9.78
C PHE A 156 -14.20 3.90 10.84
N THR A 157 -13.28 3.97 11.83
CA THR A 157 -13.29 5.05 12.82
C THR A 157 -12.31 6.14 12.42
N GLU A 158 -12.68 7.38 12.63
CA GLU A 158 -11.80 8.51 12.36
C GLU A 158 -10.58 8.52 13.31
N LYS A 159 -9.54 9.24 12.89
CA LYS A 159 -8.40 9.53 13.75
C LYS A 159 -8.87 10.32 14.95
N ASP A 160 -8.17 10.16 16.06
CA ASP A 160 -8.42 10.87 17.32
C ASP A 160 -9.73 10.51 18.06
N CYS A 161 -10.49 9.49 17.59
CA CYS A 161 -11.61 8.97 18.35
C CYS A 161 -11.15 8.14 19.56
N GLN A 162 -11.75 8.39 20.71
CA GLN A 162 -11.45 7.64 21.97
C GLN A 162 -11.85 6.16 21.92
N ASN A 163 -12.72 5.77 21.00
CA ASN A 163 -13.04 4.37 20.73
C ASN A 163 -11.93 3.76 19.85
N SER A 164 -10.88 3.28 20.52
CA SER A 164 -9.75 2.65 19.85
C SER A 164 -10.16 1.30 19.25
N SER A 165 -10.30 1.26 17.93
CA SER A 165 -10.22 -0.03 17.22
C SER A 165 -8.87 -0.67 17.52
N THR A 166 -8.86 -2.00 17.67
CA THR A 166 -7.63 -2.77 17.81
C THR A 166 -6.91 -3.01 16.48
N TYR A 167 -7.50 -2.52 15.38
CA TYR A 167 -6.98 -2.74 14.03
C TYR A 167 -6.90 -1.44 13.24
N ILE A 168 -5.87 -1.34 12.42
CA ILE A 168 -5.69 -0.24 11.46
C ILE A 168 -5.53 -0.79 10.05
N ASN A 169 -5.76 0.06 9.06
CA ASN A 169 -5.46 -0.23 7.67
C ASN A 169 -3.94 -0.35 7.47
N GLY A 170 -3.47 -1.52 7.06
CA GLY A 170 -2.05 -1.83 6.86
C GLY A 170 -1.48 -1.36 5.52
N GLY A 171 -2.28 -0.70 4.68
CA GLY A 171 -1.81 -0.14 3.40
C GLY A 171 -1.49 -1.19 2.33
N VAL A 172 -1.98 -2.42 2.46
CA VAL A 172 -1.84 -3.49 1.46
C VAL A 172 -3.21 -4.08 1.15
N TYR A 173 -3.53 -4.17 -0.12
CA TYR A 173 -4.82 -4.63 -0.61
C TYR A 173 -4.65 -5.60 -1.78
N VAL A 174 -5.49 -6.63 -1.85
CA VAL A 174 -5.72 -7.38 -3.09
C VAL A 174 -7.05 -6.93 -3.66
N MET A 175 -7.07 -6.52 -4.92
CA MET A 175 -8.22 -5.90 -5.55
C MET A 175 -8.59 -6.60 -6.85
N LYS A 176 -9.89 -6.74 -7.12
CA LYS A 176 -10.42 -7.11 -8.45
C LYS A 176 -10.61 -5.84 -9.29
N LYS A 177 -10.29 -5.89 -10.57
CA LYS A 177 -10.43 -4.75 -11.50
C LYS A 177 -11.84 -4.19 -11.55
N LYS A 178 -12.85 -5.00 -11.30
CA LYS A 178 -14.27 -4.58 -11.17
C LYS A 178 -14.49 -3.52 -10.09
N THR A 179 -13.58 -3.42 -9.10
CA THR A 179 -13.59 -2.40 -8.05
C THR A 179 -13.59 -0.98 -8.61
N LEU A 180 -12.95 -0.77 -9.76
CA LEU A 180 -12.86 0.55 -10.41
C LEU A 180 -14.22 1.15 -10.77
N ASN A 181 -15.26 0.33 -10.90
CA ASN A 181 -16.63 0.79 -11.18
C ASN A 181 -17.27 1.51 -9.98
N PHE A 182 -16.73 1.33 -8.78
CA PHE A 182 -17.20 1.95 -7.54
C PHE A 182 -16.47 3.27 -7.22
N LEU A 183 -15.39 3.57 -7.94
CA LEU A 183 -14.67 4.83 -7.79
C LEU A 183 -15.33 5.94 -8.61
N PRO A 184 -15.46 7.16 -8.09
CA PRO A 184 -15.92 8.31 -8.86
C PRO A 184 -14.91 8.66 -9.94
N LYS A 185 -15.31 9.50 -10.90
CA LYS A 185 -14.39 10.08 -11.88
C LYS A 185 -13.58 11.21 -11.23
N GLY A 186 -12.32 11.34 -11.64
CA GLY A 186 -11.42 12.41 -11.16
C GLY A 186 -10.77 12.08 -9.82
N VAL A 187 -10.58 13.09 -8.99
CA VAL A 187 -9.90 12.97 -7.70
C VAL A 187 -10.75 12.15 -6.73
N SER A 188 -10.16 11.10 -6.16
CA SER A 188 -10.84 10.26 -5.16
C SER A 188 -9.84 9.50 -4.28
N SER A 189 -10.32 9.05 -3.13
CA SER A 189 -9.55 8.32 -2.13
C SER A 189 -10.06 6.89 -2.00
N LEU A 190 -9.17 5.92 -1.92
CA LEU A 190 -9.54 4.54 -1.56
C LEU A 190 -10.19 4.52 -0.17
N GLU A 191 -9.63 5.26 0.77
CA GLU A 191 -10.00 5.24 2.19
C GLU A 191 -11.33 5.98 2.47
N LYS A 192 -11.58 7.09 1.77
CA LYS A 192 -12.77 7.93 1.99
C LYS A 192 -13.94 7.58 1.09
N ASP A 193 -13.66 7.22 -0.17
CA ASP A 193 -14.71 7.07 -1.17
C ASP A 193 -15.01 5.60 -1.48
N LEU A 194 -13.99 4.74 -1.57
CA LEU A 194 -14.15 3.36 -1.99
C LEU A 194 -14.46 2.42 -0.84
N PHE A 195 -13.56 2.34 0.15
CA PHE A 195 -13.64 1.32 1.18
C PHE A 195 -14.92 1.42 2.02
N PRO A 196 -15.38 2.60 2.46
CA PRO A 196 -16.65 2.70 3.17
C PRO A 196 -17.82 2.23 2.31
N SER A 197 -17.85 2.60 1.02
CA SER A 197 -18.88 2.15 0.07
C SER A 197 -18.89 0.63 -0.10
N LEU A 198 -17.72 -0.02 -0.15
CA LEU A 198 -17.60 -1.47 -0.25
C LEU A 198 -17.95 -2.18 1.06
N ALA A 199 -17.63 -1.61 2.21
CA ALA A 199 -17.99 -2.13 3.53
C ALA A 199 -19.51 -2.20 3.67
N LEU A 200 -20.22 -1.11 3.38
CA LEU A 200 -21.69 -1.06 3.38
C LEU A 200 -22.32 -2.12 2.45
N LYS A 201 -21.65 -2.46 1.35
CA LYS A 201 -22.10 -3.47 0.38
C LYS A 201 -21.63 -4.89 0.71
N LYS A 202 -20.92 -5.09 1.84
CA LYS A 202 -20.31 -6.36 2.23
C LYS A 202 -19.38 -6.95 1.15
N LYS A 203 -18.60 -6.06 0.49
CA LYS A 203 -17.66 -6.40 -0.58
C LYS A 203 -16.20 -6.15 -0.22
N LEU A 204 -15.94 -5.72 1.00
CA LEU A 204 -14.62 -5.46 1.56
C LEU A 204 -14.30 -6.50 2.64
N LEU A 205 -13.26 -7.27 2.41
CA LEU A 205 -12.75 -8.25 3.37
C LEU A 205 -11.57 -7.67 4.15
N GLY A 206 -11.40 -8.11 5.39
CA GLY A 206 -10.25 -7.80 6.23
C GLY A 206 -9.60 -9.07 6.73
N LYS A 207 -8.28 -9.10 6.74
CA LYS A 207 -7.49 -10.13 7.43
C LYS A 207 -6.46 -9.47 8.34
N SER A 208 -6.48 -9.83 9.62
CA SER A 208 -5.53 -9.32 10.61
C SER A 208 -4.21 -10.06 10.53
N PHE A 209 -3.12 -9.29 10.71
CA PHE A 209 -1.75 -9.78 10.77
C PHE A 209 -1.03 -9.11 11.94
N THR A 210 -0.10 -9.83 12.54
CA THR A 210 0.76 -9.35 13.64
C THR A 210 2.21 -9.13 13.20
N ASP A 211 2.50 -9.41 11.93
CA ASP A 211 3.82 -9.30 11.33
C ASP A 211 4.38 -7.87 11.42
N TYR A 212 5.67 -7.72 11.12
CA TYR A 212 6.32 -6.42 11.18
C TYR A 212 5.62 -5.38 10.29
N PHE A 213 5.34 -4.23 10.88
CA PHE A 213 4.71 -3.10 10.21
C PHE A 213 5.41 -1.79 10.54
N ILE A 214 5.65 -0.99 9.53
CA ILE A 214 6.11 0.39 9.68
C ILE A 214 5.56 1.28 8.56
N ASP A 215 5.14 2.48 8.95
CA ASP A 215 4.78 3.59 8.06
C ASP A 215 5.81 4.71 8.31
N ILE A 216 6.57 5.06 7.27
CA ILE A 216 7.59 6.12 7.35
C ILE A 216 7.00 7.53 7.20
N GLY A 217 5.72 7.71 7.46
CA GLY A 217 5.00 8.98 7.29
C GLY A 217 5.38 10.09 8.24
N ILE A 218 6.12 9.80 9.32
CA ILE A 218 6.57 10.79 10.30
C ILE A 218 8.06 10.60 10.64
N PRO A 219 8.76 11.66 11.12
CA PRO A 219 10.19 11.62 11.41
C PRO A 219 10.61 10.53 12.41
N GLU A 220 9.78 10.26 13.43
CA GLU A 220 10.06 9.26 14.46
C GLU A 220 10.10 7.85 13.86
N ASP A 221 9.13 7.50 13.03
CA ASP A 221 9.08 6.20 12.38
C ASP A 221 10.15 6.06 11.29
N PHE A 222 10.48 7.15 10.60
CA PHE A 222 11.61 7.16 9.68
C PHE A 222 12.95 6.93 10.40
N LYS A 223 13.15 7.48 11.60
CA LYS A 223 14.31 7.18 12.45
C LYS A 223 14.29 5.73 12.98
N ARG A 224 13.10 5.22 13.29
CA ARG A 224 12.93 3.84 13.77
C ARG A 224 13.35 2.83 12.70
N ILE A 225 12.90 2.98 11.46
CA ILE A 225 13.24 2.06 10.37
C ILE A 225 14.74 2.03 10.06
N GLN A 226 15.45 3.15 10.19
CA GLN A 226 16.90 3.22 10.01
C GLN A 226 17.65 2.28 10.98
N ARG A 227 17.13 2.07 12.19
CA ARG A 227 17.71 1.19 13.21
C ARG A 227 17.25 -0.25 13.06
N GLU A 228 15.98 -0.47 12.80
CA GLU A 228 15.36 -1.80 12.80
C GLU A 228 15.65 -2.59 11.51
N LEU A 229 15.64 -1.93 10.35
CA LEU A 229 15.74 -2.61 9.05
C LEU A 229 17.04 -3.42 8.87
N PRO A 230 18.23 -2.96 9.27
CA PRO A 230 19.45 -3.76 9.16
C PRO A 230 19.38 -5.09 9.91
N GLU A 231 18.73 -5.13 11.07
CA GLU A 231 18.55 -6.35 11.87
C GLU A 231 17.51 -7.28 11.23
N LEU A 232 16.42 -6.71 10.74
CA LEU A 232 15.38 -7.46 10.04
C LEU A 232 15.89 -8.13 8.75
N ILE A 233 16.80 -7.47 8.04
CA ILE A 233 17.46 -8.03 6.86
C ILE A 233 18.39 -9.19 7.26
N LYS A 234 19.21 -9.03 8.30
CA LYS A 234 20.13 -10.08 8.77
C LYS A 234 19.39 -11.35 9.18
N ASN A 235 18.24 -11.20 9.80
CA ASN A 235 17.40 -12.30 10.27
C ASN A 235 16.51 -12.90 9.18
N GLN A 236 16.67 -12.51 7.91
CA GLN A 236 15.87 -12.95 6.75
C GLN A 236 14.35 -12.75 6.91
N HIS A 237 13.92 -11.87 7.80
CA HIS A 237 12.51 -11.66 8.08
C HIS A 237 11.80 -10.84 6.99
N ILE A 238 12.50 -9.92 6.27
CA ILE A 238 11.81 -8.99 5.36
C ILE A 238 12.23 -9.11 3.90
N ILE A 239 13.43 -9.63 3.57
CA ILE A 239 13.97 -9.55 2.19
C ILE A 239 14.65 -10.83 1.78
#